data_d84167e1ca89492494205ba8cbea2d18
#
_entry.id   d84167e1ca89492494205ba8cbea2d18
#
_cell.length_a   1.000
_cell.length_b   1.000
_cell.length_c   1.000
_cell.angle_alpha   90.00
_cell.angle_beta   90.00
_cell.angle_gamma   90.00
#
_symmetry.space_group_name_H-M   'P 1'
#
loop_
_entity.id
_entity.type
_entity.pdbx_description
1 polymer ?
#
loop_
_entity_poly.entity_id
_entity_poly.type
_entity_poly.pdbx_seq_one_letter_code
_entity_poly.pdbx_strand_id
1 'polypeptide(L)'
;AMKMSVRAQDISSSVIDMYLMLYYDETNNIKKFKLNEEKHKFNVPADTIFVLGGIEGEGTVNIEDLKSLFNLQDSVQEVKSHHIYNGVFADCLKSERLERFLDLLIENDWHIHFNSLNVLYWSIVDILDSIDGFVSQIPANIYMFKALFYRVMKSNLSSFFDLVLKYRYPNIDSQDITAFMKDLIFMCKLYNYSSGDAELGLIEWLEMGSRQKELVFVQDEEELVMLTELSLLYRSEISTWINSRLIMDNEIDIIYDFKKNPVSVDGKILNNYSFVDSKPDTMVQLSDVAVGIVSKYLYFIDQHGTESEKIISESLNE
;
A
#
# COMPACT_ATOMS: atom_id res chain seq x y z
N ALA A 1 10.47 18.06 -7.31
CA ALA A 1 9.36 17.26 -6.79
C ALA A 1 8.70 16.55 -7.97
N MET A 2 8.99 15.28 -8.16
CA MET A 2 8.48 14.49 -9.26
C MET A 2 7.08 13.98 -8.89
N LYS A 3 6.08 14.26 -9.73
CA LYS A 3 4.71 13.83 -9.52
C LYS A 3 4.61 12.34 -9.89
N MET A 4 4.60 11.46 -8.91
CA MET A 4 4.17 10.08 -9.13
C MET A 4 2.65 10.03 -9.16
N SER A 5 2.07 9.66 -10.29
CA SER A 5 0.66 9.28 -10.38
C SER A 5 0.56 7.77 -10.23
N VAL A 6 0.25 7.30 -9.02
CA VAL A 6 -0.28 5.95 -8.85
C VAL A 6 -1.72 6.00 -9.38
N ARG A 7 -1.96 5.44 -10.54
CA ARG A 7 -3.34 5.27 -11.03
C ARG A 7 -3.89 3.98 -10.46
N ALA A 8 -4.99 4.07 -9.73
CA ALA A 8 -5.86 2.93 -9.52
C ALA A 8 -6.33 2.45 -10.92
N GLN A 9 -5.86 1.30 -11.39
CA GLN A 9 -6.09 0.82 -12.75
C GLN A 9 -7.52 0.32 -12.99
N ASP A 10 -8.34 0.19 -11.93
CA ASP A 10 -9.66 -0.45 -12.02
C ASP A 10 -10.86 0.49 -11.79
N ILE A 11 -10.61 1.78 -11.49
CA ILE A 11 -11.71 2.74 -11.33
C ILE A 11 -12.07 3.31 -12.70
N SER A 12 -13.31 3.11 -13.13
CA SER A 12 -13.76 3.72 -14.38
C SER A 12 -13.75 5.24 -14.28
N SER A 13 -13.41 5.94 -15.34
CA SER A 13 -13.41 7.42 -15.37
C SER A 13 -14.79 8.01 -14.99
N SER A 14 -15.87 7.30 -15.30
CA SER A 14 -17.23 7.70 -14.93
C SER A 14 -17.48 7.71 -13.41
N VAL A 15 -16.83 6.83 -12.64
CA VAL A 15 -16.96 6.80 -11.16
C VAL A 15 -16.14 7.93 -10.55
N ILE A 16 -14.95 8.22 -11.07
CA ILE A 16 -14.11 9.34 -10.59
C ILE A 16 -14.80 10.70 -10.76
N ASP A 17 -15.66 10.83 -11.78
CA ASP A 17 -16.42 12.06 -12.04
C ASP A 17 -17.67 12.22 -11.15
N MET A 18 -18.06 11.18 -10.39
CA MET A 18 -19.19 11.26 -9.46
C MET A 18 -18.79 12.01 -8.18
N TYR A 19 -19.77 12.62 -7.54
CA TYR A 19 -19.62 13.11 -6.18
C TYR A 19 -19.91 11.99 -5.19
N LEU A 20 -18.91 11.63 -4.39
CA LEU A 20 -19.00 10.57 -3.38
C LEU A 20 -18.61 11.12 -2.00
N MET A 21 -19.17 10.50 -0.96
CA MET A 21 -18.71 10.66 0.42
C MET A 21 -17.81 9.48 0.76
N LEU A 22 -16.53 9.74 0.99
CA LEU A 22 -15.50 8.73 1.23
C LEU A 22 -14.93 8.92 2.64
N TYR A 23 -15.09 7.90 3.47
CA TYR A 23 -14.55 7.87 4.83
C TYR A 23 -13.31 7.00 4.87
N TYR A 24 -12.26 7.47 5.54
CA TYR A 24 -10.95 6.83 5.53
C TYR A 24 -10.43 6.58 6.93
N ASP A 25 -9.85 5.42 7.09
CA ASP A 25 -8.91 5.07 8.13
C ASP A 25 -7.72 4.34 7.50
N GLU A 26 -6.69 4.02 8.26
CA GLU A 26 -5.55 3.28 7.78
C GLU A 26 -5.19 2.12 8.71
N THR A 27 -4.45 1.16 8.16
CA THR A 27 -3.88 0.08 8.96
C THR A 27 -2.43 -0.21 8.55
N ASN A 28 -1.66 -0.71 9.51
CA ASN A 28 -0.21 -0.92 9.37
C ASN A 28 0.54 0.37 9.04
N ASN A 29 0.11 1.50 9.61
CA ASN A 29 0.77 2.78 9.43
C ASN A 29 2.19 2.73 9.99
N ILE A 30 3.17 2.76 9.11
CA ILE A 30 4.59 2.79 9.46
C ILE A 30 5.16 4.16 9.11
N LYS A 31 5.90 4.76 10.06
CA LYS A 31 6.54 6.07 9.83
C LYS A 31 7.70 5.96 8.83
N LYS A 32 8.47 4.88 8.91
CA LYS A 32 9.60 4.61 8.03
C LYS A 32 9.76 3.10 7.84
N PHE A 33 10.09 2.67 6.63
CA PHE A 33 10.56 1.32 6.36
C PHE A 33 12.07 1.33 6.17
N LYS A 34 12.78 0.65 7.08
CA LYS A 34 14.25 0.70 7.11
C LYS A 34 14.87 -0.63 7.48
N LEU A 35 16.08 -0.85 6.98
CA LEU A 35 16.94 -1.96 7.40
C LEU A 35 17.70 -1.59 8.68
N ASN A 36 17.66 -2.48 9.67
CA ASN A 36 18.52 -2.40 10.85
C ASN A 36 19.80 -3.21 10.57
N GLU A 37 20.93 -2.51 10.41
CA GLU A 37 22.21 -3.10 10.06
C GLU A 37 22.69 -4.11 11.12
N GLU A 38 22.61 -3.75 12.42
CA GLU A 38 23.07 -4.62 13.50
C GLU A 38 22.27 -5.93 13.61
N LYS A 39 20.96 -5.84 13.36
CA LYS A 39 20.03 -6.98 13.46
C LYS A 39 19.85 -7.72 12.14
N HIS A 40 20.39 -7.20 11.06
CA HIS A 40 20.22 -7.75 9.71
C HIS A 40 18.75 -8.07 9.37
N LYS A 41 17.86 -7.12 9.68
CA LYS A 41 16.41 -7.23 9.44
C LYS A 41 15.74 -5.88 9.31
N PHE A 42 14.59 -5.86 8.67
CA PHE A 42 13.74 -4.68 8.65
C PHE A 42 13.16 -4.34 10.03
N ASN A 43 12.79 -3.08 10.22
CA ASN A 43 12.14 -2.59 11.44
C ASN A 43 10.68 -3.08 11.60
N VAL A 44 10.06 -3.50 10.50
CA VAL A 44 8.74 -4.14 10.44
C VAL A 44 8.82 -5.40 9.57
N PRO A 45 7.85 -6.33 9.61
CA PRO A 45 7.82 -7.46 8.69
C PRO A 45 7.88 -7.02 7.23
N ALA A 46 8.67 -7.73 6.41
CA ALA A 46 8.85 -7.40 4.99
C ALA A 46 7.57 -7.53 4.16
N ASP A 47 6.62 -8.31 4.63
CA ASP A 47 5.31 -8.54 4.04
C ASP A 47 4.22 -7.58 4.59
N THR A 48 4.62 -6.51 5.29
CA THR A 48 3.70 -5.48 5.75
C THR A 48 3.01 -4.82 4.55
N ILE A 49 1.68 -4.82 4.59
CA ILE A 49 0.85 -4.12 3.61
C ILE A 49 0.14 -2.98 4.34
N PHE A 50 0.49 -1.75 3.99
CA PHE A 50 -0.26 -0.57 4.39
C PHE A 50 -1.55 -0.50 3.58
N VAL A 51 -2.67 -0.20 4.24
CA VAL A 51 -3.95 0.03 3.57
C VAL A 51 -4.51 1.36 4.04
N LEU A 52 -4.88 2.20 3.11
CA LEU A 52 -5.62 3.45 3.30
C LEU A 52 -6.95 3.32 2.58
N GLY A 53 -8.06 3.52 3.26
CA GLY A 53 -9.37 3.37 2.67
C GLY A 53 -10.47 3.33 3.72
N GLY A 54 -11.61 2.74 3.38
CA GLY A 54 -12.73 2.64 4.29
C GLY A 54 -14.05 2.44 3.58
N ILE A 55 -15.02 3.29 3.89
CA ILE A 55 -16.39 3.17 3.41
C ILE A 55 -16.75 4.35 2.51
N GLU A 56 -17.31 4.05 1.35
CA GLU A 56 -18.01 4.99 0.49
C GLU A 56 -19.51 4.84 0.78
N GLY A 57 -20.18 5.95 0.99
CA GLY A 57 -21.64 5.97 1.15
C GLY A 57 -22.17 7.20 1.85
N GLU A 58 -23.45 7.43 1.72
CA GLU A 58 -24.16 8.51 2.40
C GLU A 58 -24.86 8.00 3.67
N GLY A 59 -25.05 8.89 4.62
CA GLY A 59 -25.71 8.59 5.88
C GLY A 59 -24.75 8.37 7.04
N THR A 60 -25.29 8.06 8.19
CA THR A 60 -24.55 7.77 9.43
C THR A 60 -25.31 6.77 10.28
N VAL A 61 -24.62 6.01 11.09
CA VAL A 61 -25.20 5.14 12.13
C VAL A 61 -24.76 5.67 13.48
N ASN A 62 -25.62 5.71 14.45
CA ASN A 62 -25.20 6.14 15.79
C ASN A 62 -24.45 5.02 16.54
N ILE A 63 -23.64 5.40 17.51
CA ILE A 63 -22.79 4.46 18.26
C ILE A 63 -23.61 3.41 19.05
N GLU A 64 -24.78 3.76 19.54
CA GLU A 64 -25.63 2.83 20.31
C GLU A 64 -26.24 1.76 19.41
N ASP A 65 -26.60 2.09 18.16
CA ASP A 65 -27.06 1.12 17.18
C ASP A 65 -25.92 0.16 16.79
N LEU A 66 -24.69 0.65 16.63
CA LEU A 66 -23.52 -0.19 16.37
C LEU A 66 -23.21 -1.13 17.55
N LYS A 67 -23.29 -0.63 18.79
CA LYS A 67 -23.13 -1.46 19.97
C LYS A 67 -24.17 -2.58 20.03
N SER A 68 -25.41 -2.25 19.74
CA SER A 68 -26.51 -3.22 19.69
C SER A 68 -26.28 -4.24 18.57
N LEU A 69 -25.96 -3.78 17.36
CA LEU A 69 -25.72 -4.63 16.19
C LEU A 69 -24.60 -5.64 16.45
N PHE A 70 -23.49 -5.19 17.00
CA PHE A 70 -22.32 -6.03 17.24
C PHE A 70 -22.29 -6.70 18.63
N ASN A 71 -23.34 -6.53 19.43
CA ASN A 71 -23.40 -7.02 20.81
C ASN A 71 -22.13 -6.64 21.61
N LEU A 72 -21.85 -5.33 21.66
CA LEU A 72 -20.72 -4.76 22.40
C LEU A 72 -21.16 -4.28 23.78
N GLN A 73 -20.21 -4.14 24.68
CA GLN A 73 -20.46 -3.60 26.03
C GLN A 73 -20.79 -2.10 25.97
N ASP A 74 -21.62 -1.61 26.86
CA ASP A 74 -21.99 -0.18 26.95
C ASP A 74 -20.78 0.75 27.16
N SER A 75 -19.72 0.23 27.78
CA SER A 75 -18.47 0.95 28.01
C SER A 75 -17.66 1.23 26.75
N VAL A 76 -17.95 0.59 25.63
CA VAL A 76 -17.27 0.81 24.34
C VAL A 76 -17.71 2.18 23.83
N GLN A 77 -16.73 3.07 23.66
CA GLN A 77 -16.97 4.44 23.15
C GLN A 77 -16.63 4.60 21.68
N GLU A 78 -15.93 3.62 21.12
CA GLU A 78 -15.45 3.61 19.74
C GLU A 78 -15.40 2.17 19.23
N VAL A 79 -16.01 1.91 18.08
CA VAL A 79 -15.92 0.60 17.43
C VAL A 79 -14.59 0.50 16.70
N LYS A 80 -13.84 -0.58 16.95
CA LYS A 80 -12.57 -0.88 16.28
C LYS A 80 -12.60 -2.30 15.72
N SER A 81 -11.76 -2.56 14.73
CA SER A 81 -11.65 -3.84 14.03
C SER A 81 -11.54 -5.04 14.99
N HIS A 82 -10.77 -4.93 16.08
CA HIS A 82 -10.62 -5.98 17.10
C HIS A 82 -11.91 -6.30 17.88
N HIS A 83 -12.91 -5.42 17.88
CA HIS A 83 -14.23 -5.71 18.45
C HIS A 83 -15.07 -6.62 17.52
N ILE A 84 -14.77 -6.61 16.23
CA ILE A 84 -15.55 -7.28 15.19
C ILE A 84 -14.97 -8.65 14.84
N TYR A 85 -13.65 -8.74 14.66
CA TYR A 85 -12.97 -9.97 14.30
C TYR A 85 -11.56 -10.04 14.90
N ASN A 86 -11.03 -11.28 14.99
CA ASN A 86 -9.68 -11.54 15.49
C ASN A 86 -9.05 -12.71 14.73
N GLY A 87 -7.73 -12.88 14.87
CA GLY A 87 -6.98 -13.96 14.23
C GLY A 87 -6.56 -13.64 12.79
N VAL A 88 -6.22 -14.67 12.03
CA VAL A 88 -5.89 -14.58 10.61
C VAL A 88 -7.16 -14.44 9.77
N PHE A 89 -7.02 -14.14 8.49
CA PHE A 89 -8.18 -13.87 7.62
C PHE A 89 -9.25 -14.98 7.66
N ALA A 90 -8.83 -16.25 7.55
CA ALA A 90 -9.74 -17.40 7.62
C ALA A 90 -10.53 -17.48 8.95
N ASP A 91 -9.90 -17.08 10.07
CA ASP A 91 -10.60 -17.02 11.36
C ASP A 91 -11.61 -15.87 11.40
N CYS A 92 -11.28 -14.73 10.76
CA CYS A 92 -12.18 -13.59 10.69
C CYS A 92 -13.48 -13.94 9.98
N LEU A 93 -13.45 -14.80 8.94
CA LEU A 93 -14.64 -15.23 8.20
C LEU A 93 -15.65 -16.01 9.05
N LYS A 94 -15.23 -16.56 10.21
CA LYS A 94 -16.11 -17.27 11.18
C LYS A 94 -16.78 -16.30 12.17
N SER A 95 -16.53 -15.00 12.06
CA SER A 95 -17.09 -14.01 12.99
C SER A 95 -18.50 -13.59 12.62
N GLU A 96 -19.49 -13.90 13.48
CA GLU A 96 -20.85 -13.39 13.32
C GLU A 96 -20.92 -11.85 13.29
N ARG A 97 -19.99 -11.17 13.96
CA ARG A 97 -19.95 -9.71 13.95
C ARG A 97 -19.43 -9.17 12.61
N LEU A 98 -18.52 -9.88 11.96
CA LEU A 98 -18.08 -9.55 10.60
C LEU A 98 -19.25 -9.74 9.61
N GLU A 99 -20.00 -10.82 9.72
CA GLU A 99 -21.20 -11.05 8.91
C GLU A 99 -22.17 -9.88 9.05
N ARG A 100 -22.50 -9.48 10.29
CA ARG A 100 -23.37 -8.32 10.56
C ARG A 100 -22.82 -7.00 10.02
N PHE A 101 -21.51 -6.82 10.04
CA PHE A 101 -20.86 -5.66 9.42
C PHE A 101 -21.05 -5.64 7.90
N LEU A 102 -20.88 -6.79 7.25
CA LEU A 102 -21.09 -6.91 5.79
C LEU A 102 -22.56 -6.72 5.43
N ASP A 103 -23.49 -7.25 6.23
CA ASP A 103 -24.93 -7.03 6.05
C ASP A 103 -25.28 -5.53 6.18
N LEU A 104 -24.73 -4.84 7.17
CA LEU A 104 -24.90 -3.40 7.33
C LEU A 104 -24.45 -2.62 6.09
N LEU A 105 -23.34 -3.00 5.48
CA LEU A 105 -22.88 -2.36 4.24
C LEU A 105 -23.86 -2.59 3.10
N ILE A 106 -24.32 -3.83 2.93
CA ILE A 106 -25.28 -4.21 1.87
C ILE A 106 -26.61 -3.49 2.02
N GLU A 107 -27.16 -3.46 3.25
CA GLU A 107 -28.45 -2.84 3.55
C GLU A 107 -28.47 -1.33 3.31
N ASN A 108 -27.34 -0.66 3.45
CA ASN A 108 -27.20 0.78 3.25
C ASN A 108 -26.62 1.17 1.87
N ASP A 109 -26.34 0.20 1.01
CA ASP A 109 -25.64 0.42 -0.28
C ASP A 109 -24.30 1.12 -0.10
N TRP A 110 -23.57 0.73 0.95
CA TRP A 110 -22.23 1.23 1.23
C TRP A 110 -21.18 0.31 0.63
N HIS A 111 -20.11 0.91 0.13
CA HIS A 111 -19.05 0.19 -0.56
C HIS A 111 -17.70 0.33 0.15
N ILE A 112 -16.91 -0.71 0.12
CA ILE A 112 -15.54 -0.65 0.61
C ILE A 112 -14.65 -0.12 -0.52
N HIS A 113 -13.88 0.93 -0.23
CA HIS A 113 -12.84 1.43 -1.11
C HIS A 113 -11.48 1.38 -0.40
N PHE A 114 -10.42 1.14 -1.13
CA PHE A 114 -9.09 1.13 -0.55
C PHE A 114 -7.98 1.34 -1.59
N ASN A 115 -6.86 1.84 -1.09
CA ASN A 115 -5.56 1.81 -1.75
C ASN A 115 -4.59 1.05 -0.84
N SER A 116 -3.66 0.30 -1.40
CA SER A 116 -2.74 -0.51 -0.61
C SER A 116 -1.31 -0.42 -1.13
N LEU A 117 -0.36 -0.53 -0.21
CA LEU A 117 1.06 -0.51 -0.49
C LEU A 117 1.75 -1.66 0.24
N ASN A 118 2.31 -2.61 -0.50
CA ASN A 118 3.29 -3.53 0.06
C ASN A 118 4.64 -2.80 0.17
N VAL A 119 5.12 -2.61 1.39
CA VAL A 119 6.29 -1.75 1.65
C VAL A 119 7.57 -2.29 1.03
N LEU A 120 7.75 -3.60 1.00
CA LEU A 120 8.92 -4.23 0.36
C LEU A 120 8.81 -4.12 -1.17
N TYR A 121 7.62 -4.36 -1.73
CA TYR A 121 7.40 -4.21 -3.18
C TYR A 121 7.76 -2.80 -3.63
N TRP A 122 7.23 -1.79 -2.97
CA TRP A 122 7.53 -0.39 -3.27
C TRP A 122 9.02 -0.13 -3.27
N SER A 123 9.69 -0.50 -2.17
CA SER A 123 11.13 -0.27 -2.00
C SER A 123 11.99 -0.98 -3.04
N ILE A 124 11.54 -2.13 -3.55
CA ILE A 124 12.28 -2.87 -4.57
C ILE A 124 12.05 -2.28 -5.96
N VAL A 125 10.80 -1.90 -6.28
CA VAL A 125 10.48 -1.42 -7.62
C VAL A 125 10.99 -0.01 -7.89
N ASP A 126 11.27 0.79 -6.86
CA ASP A 126 11.94 2.09 -6.99
C ASP A 126 13.27 1.97 -7.74
N ILE A 127 13.95 0.84 -7.63
CA ILE A 127 15.18 0.55 -8.40
C ILE A 127 14.87 0.58 -9.91
N LEU A 128 13.78 -0.05 -10.33
CA LEU A 128 13.40 -0.09 -11.75
C LEU A 128 12.86 1.26 -12.23
N ASP A 129 12.14 1.96 -11.36
CA ASP A 129 11.57 3.27 -11.64
C ASP A 129 12.65 4.38 -11.69
N SER A 130 13.79 4.13 -11.06
CA SER A 130 14.96 5.03 -11.11
C SER A 130 15.68 5.01 -12.45
N ILE A 131 15.43 4.00 -13.29
CA ILE A 131 16.09 3.90 -14.57
C ILE A 131 15.47 4.90 -15.53
N ASP A 132 16.06 6.10 -15.57
CA ASP A 132 15.62 7.24 -16.36
C ASP A 132 16.09 7.12 -17.83
N GLY A 133 15.42 7.83 -18.69
CA GLY A 133 15.68 7.93 -20.12
C GLY A 133 14.49 7.49 -20.97
N PHE A 134 13.40 7.05 -20.35
CA PHE A 134 12.26 6.44 -21.04
C PHE A 134 10.89 6.98 -20.66
N VAL A 135 10.80 8.19 -20.16
CA VAL A 135 9.51 8.90 -19.98
C VAL A 135 8.68 8.90 -21.28
N SER A 136 9.33 8.73 -22.43
CA SER A 136 8.67 8.57 -23.73
C SER A 136 8.42 7.11 -24.16
N GLN A 137 8.99 6.11 -23.48
CA GLN A 137 8.89 4.69 -23.87
C GLN A 137 8.95 3.73 -22.69
N ILE A 138 8.08 3.92 -21.69
CA ILE A 138 7.88 2.89 -20.66
C ILE A 138 7.44 1.60 -21.37
N PRO A 139 8.15 0.47 -21.23
CA PRO A 139 7.76 -0.78 -21.87
C PRO A 139 6.34 -1.16 -21.47
N ALA A 140 5.53 -1.62 -22.41
CA ALA A 140 4.19 -2.15 -22.12
C ALA A 140 4.21 -3.26 -21.04
N ASN A 141 5.37 -3.90 -20.85
CA ASN A 141 5.60 -5.02 -19.94
C ASN A 141 6.21 -4.59 -18.60
N ILE A 142 6.32 -3.29 -18.29
CA ILE A 142 7.00 -2.82 -17.07
C ILE A 142 6.41 -3.44 -15.79
N TYR A 143 5.11 -3.65 -15.72
CA TYR A 143 4.47 -4.30 -14.59
C TYR A 143 4.89 -5.76 -14.43
N MET A 144 5.12 -6.47 -15.54
CA MET A 144 5.67 -7.83 -15.49
C MET A 144 7.11 -7.83 -15.00
N PHE A 145 7.92 -6.85 -15.40
CA PHE A 145 9.30 -6.71 -14.94
C PHE A 145 9.34 -6.42 -13.44
N LYS A 146 8.49 -5.51 -12.96
CA LYS A 146 8.35 -5.19 -11.53
C LYS A 146 7.92 -6.42 -10.72
N ALA A 147 6.92 -7.15 -11.18
CA ALA A 147 6.43 -8.35 -10.51
C ALA A 147 7.50 -9.46 -10.45
N LEU A 148 8.23 -9.68 -11.57
CA LEU A 148 9.32 -10.65 -11.63
C LEU A 148 10.47 -10.25 -10.72
N PHE A 149 10.91 -9.00 -10.79
CA PHE A 149 11.99 -8.46 -9.99
C PHE A 149 11.68 -8.56 -8.48
N TYR A 150 10.49 -8.14 -8.07
CA TYR A 150 10.02 -8.29 -6.69
C TYR A 150 10.07 -9.76 -6.24
N ARG A 151 9.57 -10.69 -7.05
CA ARG A 151 9.58 -12.13 -6.73
C ARG A 151 10.99 -12.64 -6.51
N VAL A 152 11.94 -12.26 -7.37
CA VAL A 152 13.36 -12.65 -7.23
C VAL A 152 13.93 -12.12 -5.93
N MET A 153 13.75 -10.83 -5.63
CA MET A 153 14.29 -10.19 -4.41
C MET A 153 13.64 -10.75 -3.15
N LYS A 154 12.31 -10.91 -3.14
CA LYS A 154 11.55 -11.47 -2.01
C LYS A 154 11.96 -12.91 -1.68
N SER A 155 12.17 -13.75 -2.70
CA SER A 155 12.60 -15.14 -2.51
C SER A 155 14.03 -15.26 -2.02
N ASN A 156 14.82 -14.20 -2.13
CA ASN A 156 16.26 -14.16 -1.78
C ASN A 156 16.58 -12.98 -0.87
N LEU A 157 15.72 -12.78 0.11
CA LEU A 157 15.72 -11.60 0.97
C LEU A 157 17.07 -11.40 1.70
N SER A 158 17.75 -12.49 2.10
CA SER A 158 19.08 -12.40 2.72
C SER A 158 20.13 -11.80 1.76
N SER A 159 20.15 -12.26 0.51
CA SER A 159 21.07 -11.71 -0.49
C SER A 159 20.72 -10.26 -0.86
N PHE A 160 19.43 -9.94 -0.85
CA PHE A 160 18.99 -8.56 -1.03
C PHE A 160 19.42 -7.66 0.13
N PHE A 161 19.37 -8.15 1.38
CA PHE A 161 19.90 -7.43 2.53
C PHE A 161 21.39 -7.12 2.39
N ASP A 162 22.19 -8.14 2.00
CA ASP A 162 23.62 -7.94 1.78
C ASP A 162 23.91 -6.87 0.72
N LEU A 163 23.11 -6.85 -0.33
CA LEU A 163 23.19 -5.85 -1.40
C LEU A 163 22.79 -4.46 -0.89
N VAL A 164 21.67 -4.34 -0.16
CA VAL A 164 21.23 -3.08 0.46
C VAL A 164 22.31 -2.51 1.38
N LEU A 165 22.94 -3.35 2.21
CA LEU A 165 24.01 -2.93 3.10
C LEU A 165 25.26 -2.53 2.33
N LYS A 166 25.66 -3.31 1.33
CA LYS A 166 26.87 -3.07 0.53
C LYS A 166 26.85 -1.72 -0.17
N TYR A 167 25.71 -1.33 -0.70
CA TYR A 167 25.55 -0.11 -1.50
C TYR A 167 24.85 1.02 -0.75
N ARG A 168 24.56 0.85 0.54
CA ARG A 168 23.86 1.85 1.37
C ARG A 168 22.50 2.28 0.78
N TYR A 169 21.83 1.35 0.07
CA TYR A 169 20.54 1.59 -0.57
C TYR A 169 19.53 2.18 0.42
N PRO A 170 18.72 3.22 0.04
CA PRO A 170 18.55 3.81 -1.29
C PRO A 170 19.46 5.05 -1.53
N ASN A 171 20.60 5.16 -0.91
CA ASN A 171 21.55 6.26 -1.13
C ASN A 171 22.81 5.77 -1.88
N ILE A 172 22.63 5.30 -3.11
CA ILE A 172 23.69 4.68 -3.90
C ILE A 172 24.65 5.76 -4.44
N ASP A 173 25.96 5.60 -4.19
CA ASP A 173 26.96 6.47 -4.78
C ASP A 173 26.98 6.31 -6.32
N SER A 174 27.07 7.45 -7.04
CA SER A 174 27.09 7.46 -8.51
C SER A 174 28.18 6.59 -9.13
N GLN A 175 29.34 6.43 -8.46
CA GLN A 175 30.41 5.55 -8.89
C GLN A 175 30.06 4.06 -8.78
N ASP A 176 29.10 3.70 -7.94
CA ASP A 176 28.70 2.32 -7.64
C ASP A 176 27.49 1.84 -8.46
N ILE A 177 26.79 2.72 -9.18
CA ILE A 177 25.61 2.38 -9.98
C ILE A 177 25.85 1.16 -10.87
N THR A 178 26.94 1.16 -11.64
CA THR A 178 27.26 0.05 -12.56
C THR A 178 27.47 -1.27 -11.80
N ALA A 179 28.13 -1.24 -10.65
CA ALA A 179 28.37 -2.43 -9.84
C ALA A 179 27.08 -2.92 -9.19
N PHE A 180 26.28 -2.02 -8.64
CA PHE A 180 24.97 -2.31 -8.05
C PHE A 180 24.04 -3.00 -9.06
N MET A 181 23.89 -2.43 -10.25
CA MET A 181 23.04 -3.01 -11.29
C MET A 181 23.56 -4.37 -11.77
N LYS A 182 24.87 -4.58 -11.85
CA LYS A 182 25.45 -5.89 -12.20
C LYS A 182 25.17 -6.95 -11.13
N ASP A 183 25.22 -6.59 -9.86
CA ASP A 183 24.87 -7.51 -8.78
C ASP A 183 23.39 -7.89 -8.83
N LEU A 184 22.48 -6.94 -9.12
CA LEU A 184 21.07 -7.22 -9.34
C LEU A 184 20.82 -8.14 -10.56
N ILE A 185 21.51 -7.88 -11.67
CA ILE A 185 21.45 -8.74 -12.87
C ILE A 185 21.93 -10.15 -12.53
N PHE A 186 23.01 -10.26 -11.76
CA PHE A 186 23.53 -11.55 -11.32
C PHE A 186 22.50 -12.30 -10.47
N MET A 187 21.84 -11.63 -9.51
CA MET A 187 20.77 -12.21 -8.71
C MET A 187 19.62 -12.70 -9.61
N CYS A 188 19.16 -11.88 -10.56
CA CYS A 188 18.10 -12.27 -11.49
C CYS A 188 18.46 -13.51 -12.30
N LYS A 189 19.69 -13.60 -12.81
CA LYS A 189 20.19 -14.75 -13.59
C LYS A 189 20.37 -16.03 -12.73
N LEU A 190 20.75 -15.87 -11.47
CA LEU A 190 20.97 -17.01 -10.56
C LEU A 190 19.67 -17.74 -10.23
N TYR A 191 18.59 -17.00 -10.11
CA TYR A 191 17.29 -17.52 -9.68
C TYR A 191 16.35 -17.82 -10.84
N ASN A 192 16.82 -18.35 -11.90
CA ASN A 192 16.21 -18.87 -13.12
C ASN A 192 14.69 -19.20 -13.01
N TYR A 193 13.86 -18.17 -12.84
CA TYR A 193 12.40 -18.28 -12.83
C TYR A 193 11.88 -18.22 -14.26
N SER A 194 11.85 -19.35 -14.94
CA SER A 194 11.34 -19.54 -16.30
C SER A 194 11.96 -18.63 -17.35
N SER A 195 12.76 -19.20 -18.21
CA SER A 195 13.30 -18.61 -19.43
C SER A 195 12.19 -18.10 -20.35
N GLY A 196 11.82 -16.84 -20.20
CA GLY A 196 10.80 -16.18 -21.01
C GLY A 196 11.20 -14.76 -21.39
N ASP A 197 10.48 -14.19 -22.35
CA ASP A 197 10.71 -12.83 -22.87
C ASP A 197 10.71 -11.77 -21.76
N ALA A 198 9.95 -12.00 -20.67
CA ALA A 198 9.89 -11.08 -19.54
C ALA A 198 11.21 -11.02 -18.74
N GLU A 199 11.91 -12.16 -18.58
CA GLU A 199 13.21 -12.20 -17.92
C GLU A 199 14.27 -11.48 -18.74
N LEU A 200 14.30 -11.75 -20.06
CA LEU A 200 15.23 -11.07 -20.97
C LEU A 200 14.99 -9.55 -20.94
N GLY A 201 13.73 -9.12 -21.01
CA GLY A 201 13.38 -7.71 -20.94
C GLY A 201 13.77 -7.05 -19.61
N LEU A 202 13.58 -7.74 -18.47
CA LEU A 202 14.04 -7.26 -17.17
C LEU A 202 15.57 -7.09 -17.13
N ILE A 203 16.32 -8.07 -17.64
CA ILE A 203 17.79 -8.00 -17.69
C ILE A 203 18.23 -6.83 -18.58
N GLU A 204 17.65 -6.67 -19.75
CA GLU A 204 17.93 -5.54 -20.65
C GLU A 204 17.64 -4.20 -19.97
N TRP A 205 16.53 -4.09 -19.20
CA TRP A 205 16.17 -2.91 -18.45
C TRP A 205 17.22 -2.57 -17.39
N LEU A 206 17.66 -3.56 -16.61
CA LEU A 206 18.73 -3.39 -15.62
C LEU A 206 20.07 -3.05 -16.26
N GLU A 207 20.39 -3.63 -17.43
CA GLU A 207 21.59 -3.30 -18.20
C GLU A 207 21.57 -1.84 -18.69
N MET A 208 20.41 -1.32 -19.03
CA MET A 208 20.23 0.10 -19.35
C MET A 208 20.49 0.97 -18.11
N GLY A 209 19.96 0.60 -16.95
CA GLY A 209 20.25 1.25 -15.69
C GLY A 209 21.75 1.28 -15.36
N SER A 210 22.49 0.21 -15.66
CA SER A 210 23.93 0.13 -15.41
C SER A 210 24.78 1.12 -16.20
N ARG A 211 24.22 1.73 -17.23
CA ARG A 211 24.90 2.72 -18.11
C ARG A 211 24.54 4.16 -17.73
N GLN A 212 23.64 4.35 -16.79
CA GLN A 212 23.21 5.67 -16.35
C GLN A 212 24.22 6.29 -15.40
N LYS A 213 24.22 7.61 -15.30
CA LYS A 213 25.05 8.37 -14.37
C LYS A 213 24.36 8.64 -13.04
N GLU A 214 23.03 8.62 -13.06
CA GLU A 214 22.16 8.96 -11.95
C GLU A 214 20.95 8.00 -11.93
N LEU A 215 20.48 7.69 -10.75
CA LEU A 215 19.27 6.90 -10.47
C LEU A 215 18.36 7.71 -9.55
N VAL A 216 17.29 8.26 -10.09
CA VAL A 216 16.49 9.35 -9.49
C VAL A 216 15.93 9.05 -8.10
N PHE A 217 15.49 7.81 -7.83
CA PHE A 217 14.84 7.44 -6.56
C PHE A 217 15.73 6.71 -5.57
N VAL A 218 16.99 6.50 -5.92
CA VAL A 218 17.90 5.70 -5.09
C VAL A 218 19.24 6.41 -4.87
N GLN A 219 19.20 7.74 -4.89
CA GLN A 219 20.31 8.63 -4.58
C GLN A 219 19.83 9.84 -3.81
N ASP A 220 20.70 10.48 -3.03
CA ASP A 220 20.40 11.63 -2.18
C ASP A 220 19.30 11.38 -1.12
N GLU A 221 19.15 10.12 -0.71
CA GLU A 221 18.17 9.66 0.27
C GLU A 221 18.86 9.29 1.61
N GLU A 222 18.05 9.07 2.65
CA GLU A 222 18.55 8.58 3.94
C GLU A 222 19.00 7.11 3.80
N GLU A 223 20.27 6.82 4.09
CA GLU A 223 20.82 5.47 3.98
C GLU A 223 20.00 4.43 4.75
N LEU A 224 19.76 3.28 4.12
CA LEU A 224 19.01 2.14 4.66
C LEU A 224 17.55 2.45 5.01
N VAL A 225 17.01 3.60 4.62
CA VAL A 225 15.60 3.97 4.78
C VAL A 225 14.93 3.94 3.42
N MET A 226 14.20 2.87 3.16
CA MET A 226 13.61 2.58 1.84
C MET A 226 12.22 3.18 1.62
N LEU A 227 11.55 3.61 2.69
CA LEU A 227 10.30 4.36 2.64
C LEU A 227 10.31 5.36 3.79
N THR A 228 10.15 6.64 3.47
CA THR A 228 10.23 7.74 4.44
C THR A 228 8.86 8.21 4.91
N GLU A 229 7.83 8.09 4.08
CA GLU A 229 6.50 8.61 4.39
C GLU A 229 5.42 7.97 3.52
N LEU A 230 4.20 7.96 4.03
CA LEU A 230 3.00 7.45 3.35
C LEU A 230 2.10 8.59 2.82
N SER A 231 2.50 9.84 3.00
CA SER A 231 1.70 11.02 2.59
C SER A 231 1.38 11.04 1.09
N LEU A 232 2.22 10.42 0.27
CA LEU A 232 1.98 10.27 -1.17
C LEU A 232 0.69 9.51 -1.48
N LEU A 233 0.34 8.49 -0.69
CA LEU A 233 -0.91 7.75 -0.87
C LEU A 233 -2.13 8.62 -0.55
N TYR A 234 -2.07 9.38 0.55
CA TYR A 234 -3.13 10.34 0.88
C TYR A 234 -3.29 11.41 -0.20
N ARG A 235 -2.17 11.94 -0.73
CA ARG A 235 -2.17 12.91 -1.83
C ARG A 235 -2.78 12.32 -3.10
N SER A 236 -2.46 11.07 -3.40
CA SER A 236 -3.01 10.33 -4.53
C SER A 236 -4.54 10.20 -4.41
N GLU A 237 -5.05 9.77 -3.24
CA GLU A 237 -6.48 9.65 -2.99
C GLU A 237 -7.20 10.99 -3.15
N ILE A 238 -6.71 12.04 -2.48
CA ILE A 238 -7.30 13.38 -2.55
C ILE A 238 -7.33 13.92 -3.99
N SER A 239 -6.29 13.65 -4.76
CA SER A 239 -6.19 14.11 -6.16
C SER A 239 -7.02 13.26 -7.11
N THR A 240 -7.19 11.97 -6.84
CA THR A 240 -8.02 11.07 -7.64
C THR A 240 -9.50 11.42 -7.48
N TRP A 241 -9.93 11.64 -6.25
CA TRP A 241 -11.32 11.92 -5.90
C TRP A 241 -11.59 13.43 -5.77
N ILE A 242 -11.10 14.21 -6.73
CA ILE A 242 -11.17 15.68 -6.68
C ILE A 242 -12.61 16.22 -6.59
N ASN A 243 -13.59 15.50 -7.15
CA ASN A 243 -15.00 15.88 -7.15
C ASN A 243 -15.77 15.35 -5.91
N SER A 244 -15.13 14.55 -5.07
CA SER A 244 -15.74 13.90 -3.92
C SER A 244 -15.33 14.56 -2.61
N ARG A 245 -16.01 14.23 -1.51
CA ARG A 245 -15.66 14.65 -0.16
C ARG A 245 -14.97 13.52 0.59
N LEU A 246 -13.74 13.75 1.04
CA LEU A 246 -12.94 12.78 1.79
C LEU A 246 -12.90 13.17 3.27
N ILE A 247 -13.28 12.26 4.14
CA ILE A 247 -13.28 12.40 5.60
C ILE A 247 -12.30 11.36 6.15
N MET A 248 -11.17 11.81 6.69
CA MET A 248 -10.04 10.97 7.09
C MET A 248 -9.86 11.02 8.60
N ASP A 249 -9.47 9.89 9.21
CA ASP A 249 -9.06 9.91 10.61
C ASP A 249 -7.84 10.82 10.83
N ASN A 250 -7.69 11.28 12.06
CA ASN A 250 -6.62 12.19 12.45
C ASN A 250 -5.25 11.51 12.43
N GLU A 251 -4.47 11.75 11.37
CA GLU A 251 -3.06 11.36 11.30
C GLU A 251 -2.16 12.59 11.40
N ILE A 252 -1.55 12.76 12.57
CA ILE A 252 -0.82 14.00 12.93
C ILE A 252 0.32 14.30 11.97
N ASP A 253 1.07 13.28 11.55
CA ASP A 253 2.23 13.44 10.67
C ASP A 253 1.77 13.89 9.27
N ILE A 254 0.66 13.33 8.75
CA ILE A 254 0.06 13.72 7.47
C ILE A 254 -0.51 15.13 7.52
N ILE A 255 -1.23 15.46 8.60
CA ILE A 255 -1.77 16.82 8.81
C ILE A 255 -0.65 17.86 8.83
N TYR A 256 0.48 17.54 9.48
CA TYR A 256 1.62 18.43 9.55
C TYR A 256 2.29 18.61 8.19
N ASP A 257 2.46 17.53 7.42
CA ASP A 257 2.98 17.61 6.05
C ASP A 257 2.06 18.47 5.16
N PHE A 258 0.75 18.26 5.21
CA PHE A 258 -0.20 19.00 4.36
C PHE A 258 -0.31 20.49 4.72
N LYS A 259 -0.03 20.85 5.97
CA LYS A 259 0.08 22.27 6.36
C LYS A 259 1.30 22.95 5.73
N LYS A 260 2.40 22.21 5.57
CA LYS A 260 3.62 22.71 4.94
C LYS A 260 3.54 22.66 3.41
N ASN A 261 3.01 21.57 2.90
CA ASN A 261 2.95 21.22 1.49
C ASN A 261 1.50 20.92 1.11
N PRO A 262 0.62 21.93 0.88
CA PRO A 262 -0.78 21.69 0.55
C PRO A 262 -0.95 20.80 -0.68
N VAL A 263 -1.98 19.95 -0.66
CA VAL A 263 -2.33 19.12 -1.83
C VAL A 263 -2.86 20.04 -2.93
N SER A 264 -2.31 19.93 -4.13
CA SER A 264 -2.72 20.75 -5.26
C SER A 264 -2.68 19.99 -6.58
N VAL A 265 -3.61 20.32 -7.49
CA VAL A 265 -3.66 19.85 -8.87
C VAL A 265 -3.71 21.06 -9.79
N ASP A 266 -2.85 21.10 -10.79
CA ASP A 266 -2.72 22.20 -11.75
C ASP A 266 -2.63 23.60 -11.09
N GLY A 267 -1.92 23.66 -9.96
CA GLY A 267 -1.69 24.89 -9.20
C GLY A 267 -2.87 25.32 -8.31
N LYS A 268 -3.97 24.59 -8.29
CA LYS A 268 -5.10 24.83 -7.40
C LYS A 268 -4.98 23.96 -6.15
N ILE A 269 -5.01 24.58 -4.97
CA ILE A 269 -5.03 23.88 -3.69
C ILE A 269 -6.40 23.19 -3.55
N LEU A 270 -6.36 21.90 -3.20
CA LEU A 270 -7.54 21.09 -2.96
C LEU A 270 -8.03 21.27 -1.51
N ASN A 271 -9.35 21.29 -1.35
CA ASN A 271 -10.04 21.38 -0.07
C ASN A 271 -11.22 20.39 0.06
N ASN A 272 -11.20 19.37 -0.77
CA ASN A 272 -12.19 18.31 -0.81
C ASN A 272 -12.00 17.26 0.30
N TYR A 273 -11.09 17.47 1.24
CA TYR A 273 -10.80 16.57 2.36
C TYR A 273 -10.85 17.28 3.71
N SER A 274 -11.01 16.49 4.77
CA SER A 274 -10.87 16.94 6.16
C SER A 274 -10.36 15.79 7.02
N PHE A 275 -9.60 16.13 8.06
CA PHE A 275 -9.23 15.20 9.13
C PHE A 275 -10.18 15.40 10.31
N VAL A 276 -10.64 14.30 10.90
CA VAL A 276 -11.60 14.29 12.01
C VAL A 276 -11.14 13.36 13.13
N ASP A 277 -11.64 13.59 14.35
CA ASP A 277 -11.51 12.61 15.44
C ASP A 277 -12.51 11.47 15.18
N SER A 278 -12.03 10.23 15.12
CA SER A 278 -12.86 9.04 14.88
C SER A 278 -13.89 8.76 15.99
N LYS A 279 -13.67 9.24 17.21
CA LYS A 279 -14.58 8.96 18.33
C LYS A 279 -16.03 9.41 18.10
N PRO A 280 -16.30 10.64 17.61
CA PRO A 280 -17.68 11.05 17.28
C PRO A 280 -18.12 10.59 15.88
N ASP A 281 -17.21 10.11 15.02
CA ASP A 281 -17.51 9.77 13.62
C ASP A 281 -17.57 8.25 13.42
N THR A 282 -18.77 7.71 13.46
CA THR A 282 -18.99 6.27 13.32
C THR A 282 -18.64 5.72 11.94
N MET A 283 -18.71 6.52 10.88
CA MET A 283 -18.31 6.09 9.55
C MET A 283 -16.80 5.90 9.44
N VAL A 284 -16.01 6.76 10.09
CA VAL A 284 -14.56 6.56 10.22
C VAL A 284 -14.25 5.33 11.08
N GLN A 285 -15.01 5.08 12.18
CA GLN A 285 -14.87 3.84 12.97
C GLN A 285 -15.16 2.58 12.16
N LEU A 286 -16.18 2.59 11.31
CA LEU A 286 -16.49 1.48 10.40
C LEU A 286 -15.43 1.35 9.31
N SER A 287 -14.76 2.45 8.93
CA SER A 287 -13.63 2.43 8.01
C SER A 287 -12.42 1.69 8.59
N ASP A 288 -12.13 1.81 9.91
CA ASP A 288 -11.13 0.96 10.62
C ASP A 288 -11.46 -0.54 10.45
N VAL A 289 -12.74 -0.90 10.62
CA VAL A 289 -13.18 -2.28 10.42
C VAL A 289 -12.94 -2.73 8.98
N ALA A 290 -13.29 -1.89 8.00
CA ALA A 290 -13.13 -2.20 6.58
C ALA A 290 -11.66 -2.37 6.18
N VAL A 291 -10.78 -1.41 6.51
CA VAL A 291 -9.36 -1.50 6.12
C VAL A 291 -8.64 -2.63 6.84
N GLY A 292 -9.03 -2.91 8.09
CA GLY A 292 -8.46 -4.02 8.84
C GLY A 292 -8.73 -5.38 8.22
N ILE A 293 -9.97 -5.64 7.74
CA ILE A 293 -10.28 -6.91 7.07
C ILE A 293 -9.65 -6.99 5.67
N VAL A 294 -9.61 -5.88 4.93
CA VAL A 294 -8.92 -5.78 3.64
C VAL A 294 -7.43 -6.09 3.81
N SER A 295 -6.77 -5.53 4.81
CA SER A 295 -5.35 -5.81 5.08
C SER A 295 -5.09 -7.28 5.35
N LYS A 296 -5.94 -7.94 6.16
CA LYS A 296 -5.83 -9.37 6.43
C LYS A 296 -6.05 -10.22 5.18
N TYR A 297 -6.99 -9.82 4.32
CA TYR A 297 -7.26 -10.47 3.04
C TYR A 297 -6.07 -10.36 2.08
N LEU A 298 -5.51 -9.15 1.92
CA LEU A 298 -4.35 -8.92 1.05
C LEU A 298 -3.12 -9.70 1.54
N TYR A 299 -2.87 -9.72 2.85
CA TYR A 299 -1.82 -10.52 3.44
C TYR A 299 -2.04 -12.01 3.18
N PHE A 300 -3.28 -12.50 3.35
CA PHE A 300 -3.64 -13.89 3.08
C PHE A 300 -3.39 -14.29 1.61
N ILE A 301 -3.77 -13.44 0.66
CA ILE A 301 -3.48 -13.67 -0.77
C ILE A 301 -1.97 -13.68 -1.04
N ASP A 302 -1.21 -12.77 -0.44
CA ASP A 302 0.25 -12.70 -0.61
C ASP A 302 0.95 -13.97 -0.11
N GLN A 303 0.40 -14.62 0.92
CA GLN A 303 0.94 -15.86 1.48
C GLN A 303 0.52 -17.13 0.69
N HIS A 304 -0.70 -17.18 0.19
CA HIS A 304 -1.28 -18.41 -0.38
C HIS A 304 -1.40 -18.39 -1.91
N GLY A 305 -1.32 -17.22 -2.54
CA GLY A 305 -1.36 -17.08 -4.00
C GLY A 305 -2.62 -17.71 -4.61
N THR A 306 -2.45 -18.58 -5.59
CA THR A 306 -3.54 -19.25 -6.31
C THR A 306 -4.34 -20.26 -5.48
N GLU A 307 -3.84 -20.66 -4.32
CA GLU A 307 -4.55 -21.58 -3.41
C GLU A 307 -5.56 -20.84 -2.50
N SER A 308 -5.53 -19.51 -2.49
CA SER A 308 -6.35 -18.68 -1.61
C SER A 308 -7.83 -18.99 -1.70
N GLU A 309 -8.40 -19.11 -2.90
CA GLU A 309 -9.83 -19.39 -3.11
C GLU A 309 -10.24 -20.75 -2.52
N LYS A 310 -9.39 -21.77 -2.69
CA LYS A 310 -9.65 -23.10 -2.14
C LYS A 310 -9.66 -23.06 -0.61
N ILE A 311 -8.67 -22.43 0.02
CA ILE A 311 -8.57 -22.32 1.48
C ILE A 311 -9.77 -21.56 2.05
N ILE A 312 -10.20 -20.47 1.41
CA ILE A 312 -11.39 -19.71 1.81
C ILE A 312 -12.63 -20.60 1.76
N SER A 313 -12.82 -21.32 0.64
CA SER A 313 -13.98 -22.19 0.47
C SER A 313 -14.01 -23.33 1.51
N GLU A 314 -12.88 -23.90 1.86
CA GLU A 314 -12.77 -24.92 2.91
C GLU A 314 -13.11 -24.33 4.28
N SER A 315 -12.60 -23.14 4.61
CA SER A 315 -12.84 -22.46 5.89
C SER A 315 -14.31 -22.04 6.12
N LEU A 316 -15.05 -21.78 5.05
CA LEU A 316 -16.49 -21.45 5.13
C LEU A 316 -17.40 -22.66 5.26
N ASN A 317 -16.89 -23.88 4.99
CA ASN A 317 -17.65 -25.12 5.10
C ASN A 317 -17.43 -25.86 6.43
N GLU A 318 -16.53 -25.41 7.29
CA GLU A 318 -16.30 -25.86 8.66
C GLU A 318 -17.14 -25.10 9.69
#